data_458fcaeab13cb6a49e128d40ff27ef9a
#
_entry.id   458fcaeab13cb6a49e128d40ff27ef9a
#
_cell.length_a   1.000
_cell.length_b   1.000
_cell.length_c   1.000
_cell.angle_alpha   90.00
_cell.angle_beta   90.00
_cell.angle_gamma   90.00
#
_symmetry.space_group_name_H-M   'P 1'
#
loop_
_entity.id
_entity.type
_entity.pdbx_description
1 polymer ?
#
loop_
_entity_poly.entity_id
_entity_poly.type
_entity_poly.pdbx_seq_one_letter_code
_entity_poly.pdbx_strand_id
1 'polypeptide(L)'
;MAKEKHGERVLLLATAQSYRIAAFEAAAERLGVEVLRGRDVPLPMMEDLEASGELLLDYRDLEESSKKVEKFAGEEGLGAILGLDDSGTLLAARASERLGLAHNAVASALAARNKHVMRQKFAEGGAPSPKFRYCRVDEDVEVITAEVNYPCVVKPVTLSGSRGVMRADDPDELVRQIGRLKQILGRERCEEYLVEDYIAGTEVALEGLMDDGELQVLALFDKPDPLEGPFF
;
A
#
# COMPACT_ATOMS: atom_id res chain seq x y z
N MET A 1 -38.03 21.18 1.73
CA MET A 1 -36.62 21.17 2.14
C MET A 1 -36.11 19.76 1.86
N ALA A 2 -35.35 19.58 0.81
CA ALA A 2 -34.69 18.31 0.50
C ALA A 2 -33.67 18.01 1.61
N LYS A 3 -33.82 16.87 2.28
CA LYS A 3 -32.74 16.35 3.15
C LYS A 3 -31.51 16.14 2.27
N GLU A 4 -30.46 16.87 2.59
CA GLU A 4 -29.15 16.67 1.97
C GLU A 4 -28.72 15.20 2.15
N LYS A 5 -28.56 14.50 1.05
CA LYS A 5 -28.12 13.11 0.97
C LYS A 5 -26.60 12.96 1.14
N HIS A 6 -26.01 13.56 2.19
CA HIS A 6 -24.57 13.60 2.40
C HIS A 6 -23.94 12.25 2.81
N GLY A 7 -24.72 11.18 2.97
CA GLY A 7 -24.23 9.85 3.40
C GLY A 7 -24.24 8.75 2.32
N GLU A 8 -24.72 9.05 1.10
CA GLU A 8 -24.98 8.02 0.07
C GLU A 8 -23.91 7.98 -1.05
N ARG A 9 -22.83 8.75 -0.97
CA ARG A 9 -21.77 8.81 -1.98
C ARG A 9 -20.44 8.34 -1.45
N VAL A 10 -19.75 7.49 -2.23
CA VAL A 10 -18.42 6.95 -1.88
C VAL A 10 -17.45 7.29 -2.99
N LEU A 11 -16.30 7.90 -2.61
CA LEU A 11 -15.18 8.10 -3.52
C LEU A 11 -14.29 6.86 -3.50
N LEU A 12 -14.16 6.17 -4.64
CA LEU A 12 -13.24 5.06 -4.83
C LEU A 12 -11.94 5.56 -5.43
N LEU A 13 -10.84 5.42 -4.70
CA LEU A 13 -9.49 5.74 -5.16
C LEU A 13 -8.83 4.49 -5.74
N ALA A 14 -8.55 4.50 -7.03
CA ALA A 14 -7.98 3.36 -7.72
C ALA A 14 -6.90 3.78 -8.74
N THR A 15 -5.98 2.87 -9.03
CA THR A 15 -5.06 3.02 -10.16
C THR A 15 -5.78 2.71 -11.48
N ALA A 16 -5.24 3.19 -12.59
CA ALA A 16 -5.80 2.92 -13.93
C ALA A 16 -5.88 1.41 -14.27
N GLN A 17 -5.12 0.57 -13.57
CA GLN A 17 -5.06 -0.89 -13.81
C GLN A 17 -5.77 -1.69 -12.72
N SER A 18 -6.53 -1.06 -11.83
CA SER A 18 -7.22 -1.76 -10.75
C SER A 18 -8.30 -2.69 -11.30
N TYR A 19 -8.17 -3.98 -11.03
CA TYR A 19 -9.18 -4.98 -11.36
C TYR A 19 -10.35 -5.02 -10.37
N ARG A 20 -10.25 -4.27 -9.27
CA ARG A 20 -11.22 -4.29 -8.16
C ARG A 20 -12.44 -3.39 -8.38
N ILE A 21 -12.32 -2.37 -9.23
CA ILE A 21 -13.33 -1.33 -9.42
C ILE A 21 -14.72 -1.94 -9.68
N ALA A 22 -14.83 -2.85 -10.66
CA ALA A 22 -16.11 -3.45 -11.04
C ALA A 22 -16.82 -4.17 -9.87
N ALA A 23 -16.06 -4.84 -8.99
CA ALA A 23 -16.65 -5.53 -7.84
C ALA A 23 -17.19 -4.54 -6.79
N PHE A 24 -16.50 -3.43 -6.57
CA PHE A 24 -16.97 -2.39 -5.64
C PHE A 24 -18.18 -1.64 -6.21
N GLU A 25 -18.19 -1.34 -7.50
CA GLU A 25 -19.35 -0.71 -8.15
C GLU A 25 -20.60 -1.60 -8.09
N ALA A 26 -20.45 -2.89 -8.40
CA ALA A 26 -21.55 -3.85 -8.26
C ALA A 26 -22.03 -3.99 -6.81
N ALA A 27 -21.16 -3.85 -5.81
CA ALA A 27 -21.56 -3.82 -4.42
C ALA A 27 -22.28 -2.54 -4.04
N ALA A 28 -21.81 -1.39 -4.51
CA ALA A 28 -22.44 -0.09 -4.29
C ALA A 28 -23.84 -0.03 -4.90
N GLU A 29 -24.02 -0.55 -6.13
CA GLU A 29 -25.33 -0.65 -6.78
C GLU A 29 -26.32 -1.45 -5.93
N ARG A 30 -25.89 -2.61 -5.39
CA ARG A 30 -26.75 -3.42 -4.49
C ARG A 30 -27.13 -2.71 -3.20
N LEU A 31 -26.28 -1.81 -2.73
CA LEU A 31 -26.48 -1.03 -1.51
C LEU A 31 -27.20 0.31 -1.76
N GLY A 32 -27.46 0.68 -3.02
CA GLY A 32 -28.02 1.97 -3.39
C GLY A 32 -27.08 3.15 -3.10
N VAL A 33 -25.75 2.92 -3.14
CA VAL A 33 -24.72 3.91 -2.89
C VAL A 33 -24.18 4.42 -4.22
N GLU A 34 -24.10 5.74 -4.38
CA GLU A 34 -23.49 6.38 -5.56
C GLU A 34 -21.97 6.32 -5.46
N VAL A 35 -21.33 5.88 -6.55
CA VAL A 35 -19.87 5.79 -6.65
C VAL A 35 -19.33 6.96 -7.47
N LEU A 36 -18.34 7.64 -6.90
CA LEU A 36 -17.48 8.60 -7.58
C LEU A 36 -16.09 7.99 -7.72
N ARG A 37 -15.38 8.31 -8.81
CA ARG A 37 -14.06 7.72 -9.08
C ARG A 37 -12.95 8.76 -8.93
N GLY A 38 -11.90 8.41 -8.19
CA GLY A 38 -10.65 9.12 -8.13
C GLY A 38 -9.52 8.26 -8.71
N ARG A 39 -8.78 8.78 -9.68
CA ARG A 39 -7.75 8.04 -10.40
C ARG A 39 -6.37 8.64 -10.20
N ASP A 40 -5.39 7.76 -9.97
CA ASP A 40 -3.97 8.12 -9.92
C ASP A 40 -3.47 8.47 -11.32
N VAL A 41 -3.07 9.72 -11.49
CA VAL A 41 -2.53 10.25 -12.75
C VAL A 41 -1.36 11.16 -12.45
N PRO A 42 -0.18 10.93 -13.06
CA PRO A 42 0.93 11.86 -12.94
C PRO A 42 0.55 13.27 -13.40
N LEU A 43 0.96 14.29 -12.64
CA LEU A 43 0.66 15.70 -12.92
C LEU A 43 0.77 16.11 -14.41
N PRO A 44 1.81 15.69 -15.18
CA PRO A 44 1.94 16.07 -16.59
C PRO A 44 0.84 15.52 -17.53
N MET A 45 0.07 14.52 -17.05
CA MET A 45 -0.98 13.86 -17.85
C MET A 45 -2.40 14.29 -17.47
N MET A 46 -2.55 15.14 -16.46
CA MET A 46 -3.88 15.53 -15.95
C MET A 46 -4.67 16.36 -16.95
N GLU A 47 -4.03 17.30 -17.65
CA GLU A 47 -4.69 18.19 -18.61
C GLU A 47 -5.37 17.46 -19.77
N ASP A 48 -4.81 16.32 -20.20
CA ASP A 48 -5.35 15.52 -21.31
C ASP A 48 -6.56 14.64 -20.90
N LEU A 49 -6.83 14.47 -19.60
CA LEU A 49 -7.80 13.50 -19.06
C LEU A 49 -8.99 14.13 -18.32
N GLU A 50 -9.05 15.44 -18.19
CA GLU A 50 -10.12 16.16 -17.46
C GLU A 50 -11.54 15.92 -17.99
N ALA A 51 -11.67 15.37 -19.19
CA ALA A 51 -12.97 15.09 -19.83
C ALA A 51 -13.65 13.79 -19.36
N SER A 52 -13.03 13.00 -18.47
CA SER A 52 -13.53 11.67 -18.12
C SER A 52 -14.61 11.64 -17.02
N GLY A 53 -14.88 12.76 -16.35
CA GLY A 53 -15.78 12.81 -15.17
C GLY A 53 -15.19 12.16 -13.92
N GLU A 54 -13.92 11.77 -13.93
CA GLU A 54 -13.19 11.22 -12.80
C GLU A 54 -12.37 12.31 -12.09
N LEU A 55 -12.17 12.19 -10.79
CA LEU A 55 -11.28 13.07 -10.03
C LEU A 55 -9.83 12.63 -10.24
N LEU A 56 -9.03 13.45 -10.93
CA LEU A 56 -7.64 13.14 -11.22
C LEU A 56 -6.72 13.61 -10.08
N LEU A 57 -5.92 12.69 -9.54
CA LEU A 57 -5.11 12.88 -8.34
C LEU A 57 -3.70 12.31 -8.58
N ASP A 58 -2.68 12.92 -7.98
CA ASP A 58 -1.35 12.29 -7.85
C ASP A 58 -1.24 11.70 -6.43
N TYR A 59 -1.28 10.37 -6.33
CA TYR A 59 -1.23 9.68 -5.04
C TYR A 59 0.12 9.82 -4.32
N ARG A 60 1.15 10.36 -4.98
CA ARG A 60 2.45 10.67 -4.39
C ARG A 60 2.46 12.05 -3.72
N ASP A 61 1.63 12.97 -4.20
CA ASP A 61 1.43 14.27 -3.57
C ASP A 61 0.16 14.24 -2.69
N LEU A 62 0.33 13.70 -1.48
CA LEU A 62 -0.78 13.52 -0.54
C LEU A 62 -1.41 14.83 -0.11
N GLU A 63 -0.61 15.89 0.04
CA GLU A 63 -1.12 17.18 0.54
C GLU A 63 -1.99 17.86 -0.51
N GLU A 64 -1.51 17.99 -1.73
CA GLU A 64 -2.27 18.63 -2.80
C GLU A 64 -3.47 17.77 -3.21
N SER A 65 -3.29 16.45 -3.32
CA SER A 65 -4.40 15.55 -3.65
C SER A 65 -5.47 15.51 -2.58
N SER A 66 -5.12 15.55 -1.28
CA SER A 66 -6.13 15.62 -0.23
C SER A 66 -6.90 16.94 -0.22
N LYS A 67 -6.28 18.07 -0.57
CA LYS A 67 -6.98 19.37 -0.77
C LYS A 67 -7.94 19.32 -1.96
N LYS A 68 -7.54 18.67 -3.07
CA LYS A 68 -8.43 18.47 -4.22
C LYS A 68 -9.66 17.64 -3.85
N VAL A 69 -9.47 16.55 -3.08
CA VAL A 69 -10.57 15.74 -2.56
C VAL A 69 -11.47 16.55 -1.63
N GLU A 70 -10.90 17.37 -0.75
CA GLU A 70 -11.67 18.23 0.15
C GLU A 70 -12.56 19.24 -0.61
N LYS A 71 -12.00 19.90 -1.64
CA LYS A 71 -12.76 20.79 -2.52
C LYS A 71 -13.89 20.03 -3.24
N PHE A 72 -13.57 18.90 -3.84
CA PHE A 72 -14.52 18.03 -4.54
C PHE A 72 -15.66 17.57 -3.62
N ALA A 73 -15.34 17.18 -2.38
CA ALA A 73 -16.32 16.79 -1.39
C ALA A 73 -17.28 17.93 -1.00
N GLY A 74 -16.81 19.18 -1.00
CA GLY A 74 -17.64 20.36 -0.77
C GLY A 74 -18.67 20.61 -1.87
N GLU A 75 -18.39 20.19 -3.10
CA GLU A 75 -19.28 20.30 -4.25
C GLU A 75 -20.23 19.09 -4.36
N GLU A 76 -19.72 17.87 -4.15
CA GLU A 76 -20.45 16.62 -4.39
C GLU A 76 -21.07 16.00 -3.12
N GLY A 77 -20.49 16.26 -1.96
CA GLY A 77 -20.88 15.63 -0.69
C GLY A 77 -20.46 14.14 -0.62
N LEU A 78 -19.51 13.82 0.25
CA LEU A 78 -19.01 12.46 0.42
C LEU A 78 -19.38 11.89 1.79
N GLY A 79 -19.76 10.59 1.82
CA GLY A 79 -19.97 9.82 3.03
C GLY A 79 -18.76 8.94 3.40
N ALA A 80 -17.98 8.51 2.41
CA ALA A 80 -16.77 7.72 2.63
C ALA A 80 -15.77 7.85 1.48
N ILE A 81 -14.50 7.52 1.77
CA ILE A 81 -13.42 7.43 0.79
C ILE A 81 -12.72 6.09 0.97
N LEU A 82 -12.62 5.29 -0.09
CA LEU A 82 -11.99 3.97 -0.06
C LEU A 82 -10.82 3.89 -1.03
N GLY A 83 -9.64 3.50 -0.55
CA GLY A 83 -8.51 3.13 -1.39
C GLY A 83 -8.63 1.67 -1.80
N LEU A 84 -8.79 1.39 -3.11
CA LEU A 84 -8.94 0.02 -3.62
C LEU A 84 -7.61 -0.69 -3.80
N ASP A 85 -6.56 0.08 -4.03
CA ASP A 85 -5.18 -0.41 -4.22
C ASP A 85 -4.27 0.18 -3.14
N ASP A 86 -3.17 -0.49 -2.84
CA ASP A 86 -2.20 -0.05 -1.82
C ASP A 86 -1.76 1.41 -1.99
N SER A 87 -1.64 1.88 -3.24
CA SER A 87 -1.24 3.26 -3.54
C SER A 87 -2.25 4.31 -3.09
N GLY A 88 -3.55 4.00 -3.11
CA GLY A 88 -4.63 4.91 -2.75
C GLY A 88 -4.95 4.96 -1.25
N THR A 89 -4.53 3.96 -0.46
CA THR A 89 -4.96 3.81 0.94
C THR A 89 -4.52 4.96 1.84
N LEU A 90 -3.30 5.46 1.66
CA LEU A 90 -2.77 6.56 2.47
C LEU A 90 -3.48 7.88 2.13
N LEU A 91 -3.76 8.14 0.86
CA LEU A 91 -4.54 9.30 0.43
C LEU A 91 -5.98 9.21 0.94
N ALA A 92 -6.62 8.02 0.87
CA ALA A 92 -7.96 7.81 1.43
C ALA A 92 -8.01 8.16 2.92
N ALA A 93 -7.06 7.67 3.72
CA ALA A 93 -6.97 7.99 5.13
C ALA A 93 -6.77 9.51 5.37
N ARG A 94 -5.84 10.14 4.64
CA ARG A 94 -5.53 11.56 4.80
C ARG A 94 -6.69 12.47 4.40
N ALA A 95 -7.35 12.17 3.29
CA ALA A 95 -8.51 12.95 2.83
C ALA A 95 -9.72 12.77 3.75
N SER A 96 -9.97 11.55 4.23
CA SER A 96 -11.03 11.28 5.21
C SER A 96 -10.79 11.99 6.54
N GLU A 97 -9.55 12.01 7.05
CA GLU A 97 -9.17 12.77 8.26
C GLU A 97 -9.50 14.27 8.10
N ARG A 98 -9.14 14.88 6.95
CA ARG A 98 -9.44 16.29 6.67
C ARG A 98 -10.94 16.60 6.64
N LEU A 99 -11.75 15.65 6.16
CA LEU A 99 -13.20 15.77 6.02
C LEU A 99 -13.98 15.33 7.27
N GLY A 100 -13.31 14.79 8.29
CA GLY A 100 -13.96 14.23 9.48
C GLY A 100 -14.80 12.99 9.18
N LEU A 101 -14.51 12.25 8.11
CA LEU A 101 -15.15 10.99 7.75
C LEU A 101 -14.55 9.82 8.56
N ALA A 102 -15.30 8.70 8.66
CA ALA A 102 -14.77 7.48 9.25
C ALA A 102 -13.54 6.99 8.44
N HIS A 103 -12.44 6.68 9.10
CA HIS A 103 -11.20 6.26 8.46
C HIS A 103 -10.26 5.53 9.43
N ASN A 104 -9.31 4.78 8.88
CA ASN A 104 -8.14 4.32 9.64
C ASN A 104 -7.18 5.50 9.88
N ALA A 105 -6.54 5.55 11.03
CA ALA A 105 -5.55 6.59 11.32
C ALA A 105 -4.49 6.64 10.19
N VAL A 106 -4.10 7.85 9.78
CA VAL A 106 -3.09 8.05 8.72
C VAL A 106 -1.79 7.31 9.04
N ALA A 107 -1.39 7.30 10.31
CA ALA A 107 -0.21 6.55 10.77
C ALA A 107 -0.35 5.03 10.57
N SER A 108 -1.56 4.47 10.75
CA SER A 108 -1.83 3.04 10.50
C SER A 108 -1.78 2.71 9.01
N ALA A 109 -2.36 3.56 8.16
CA ALA A 109 -2.29 3.41 6.70
C ALA A 109 -0.84 3.49 6.20
N LEU A 110 -0.02 4.39 6.76
CA LEU A 110 1.40 4.48 6.47
C LEU A 110 2.14 3.21 6.88
N ALA A 111 1.90 2.71 8.10
CA ALA A 111 2.54 1.48 8.60
C ALA A 111 2.15 0.25 7.77
N ALA A 112 0.90 0.14 7.33
CA ALA A 112 0.46 -0.96 6.46
C ALA A 112 1.16 -0.94 5.09
N ARG A 113 1.50 0.24 4.57
CA ARG A 113 2.13 0.41 3.26
C ARG A 113 3.65 0.36 3.29
N ASN A 114 4.29 0.94 4.31
CA ASN A 114 5.75 1.02 4.45
C ASN A 114 6.25 -0.08 5.39
N LYS A 115 6.95 -1.07 4.83
CA LYS A 115 7.44 -2.24 5.59
C LYS A 115 8.42 -1.87 6.71
N HIS A 116 9.21 -0.80 6.55
CA HIS A 116 10.08 -0.34 7.62
C HIS A 116 9.27 0.20 8.81
N VAL A 117 8.32 1.10 8.54
CA VAL A 117 7.43 1.63 9.58
C VAL A 117 6.62 0.50 10.23
N MET A 118 6.13 -0.46 9.44
CA MET A 118 5.42 -1.65 9.94
C MET A 118 6.29 -2.45 10.91
N ARG A 119 7.56 -2.72 10.55
CA ARG A 119 8.49 -3.45 11.43
C ARG A 119 8.76 -2.70 12.74
N GLN A 120 8.92 -1.37 12.68
CA GLN A 120 9.05 -0.55 13.88
C GLN A 120 7.81 -0.67 14.77
N LYS A 121 6.61 -0.57 14.21
CA LYS A 121 5.36 -0.71 14.96
C LYS A 121 5.17 -2.11 15.56
N PHE A 122 5.58 -3.16 14.87
CA PHE A 122 5.58 -4.51 15.43
C PHE A 122 6.53 -4.64 16.63
N ALA A 123 7.74 -4.07 16.52
CA ALA A 123 8.70 -4.07 17.61
C ALA A 123 8.18 -3.28 18.83
N GLU A 124 7.61 -2.08 18.61
CA GLU A 124 6.99 -1.26 19.66
C GLU A 124 5.83 -1.98 20.36
N GLY A 125 5.00 -2.71 19.58
CA GLY A 125 3.85 -3.47 20.08
C GLY A 125 4.18 -4.87 20.61
N GLY A 126 5.44 -5.31 20.53
CA GLY A 126 5.87 -6.66 20.96
C GLY A 126 5.36 -7.78 20.05
N ALA A 127 4.91 -7.48 18.82
CA ALA A 127 4.49 -8.48 17.86
C ALA A 127 5.70 -9.22 17.26
N PRO A 128 5.62 -10.56 17.05
CA PRO A 128 6.68 -11.31 16.40
C PRO A 128 7.00 -10.76 15.01
N SER A 129 8.27 -10.57 14.72
CA SER A 129 8.76 -10.00 13.47
C SER A 129 10.18 -10.52 13.20
N PRO A 130 10.58 -10.76 11.94
CA PRO A 130 11.98 -11.06 11.65
C PRO A 130 12.87 -9.89 12.07
N LYS A 131 14.12 -10.18 12.43
CA LYS A 131 15.12 -9.13 12.55
C LYS A 131 15.31 -8.50 11.19
N PHE A 132 15.53 -7.20 11.15
CA PHE A 132 15.67 -6.47 9.90
C PHE A 132 16.72 -5.38 9.99
N ARG A 133 17.32 -5.08 8.85
CA ARG A 133 18.17 -3.93 8.62
C ARG A 133 17.50 -3.03 7.58
N TYR A 134 17.33 -1.77 7.92
CA TYR A 134 16.92 -0.73 6.97
C TYR A 134 18.15 -0.25 6.21
N CYS A 135 18.04 -0.17 4.90
CA CYS A 135 19.12 0.15 3.99
C CYS A 135 18.71 1.20 2.96
N ARG A 136 19.68 1.96 2.49
CA ARG A 136 19.53 2.89 1.37
C ARG A 136 20.33 2.41 0.16
N VAL A 137 19.93 2.84 -1.04
CA VAL A 137 20.59 2.43 -2.29
C VAL A 137 22.02 2.96 -2.43
N ASP A 138 22.38 4.03 -1.73
CA ASP A 138 23.70 4.66 -1.69
C ASP A 138 24.66 4.05 -0.65
N GLU A 139 24.16 3.15 0.22
CA GLU A 139 25.01 2.49 1.21
C GLU A 139 25.96 1.46 0.59
N ASP A 140 27.09 1.26 1.28
CA ASP A 140 28.08 0.25 0.94
C ASP A 140 27.53 -1.16 1.17
N VAL A 141 27.49 -1.95 0.12
CA VAL A 141 26.93 -3.31 0.14
C VAL A 141 27.78 -4.26 0.99
N GLU A 142 29.09 -4.07 1.06
CA GLU A 142 29.99 -4.89 1.89
C GLU A 142 29.66 -4.73 3.38
N VAL A 143 29.36 -3.51 3.81
CA VAL A 143 28.91 -3.24 5.19
C VAL A 143 27.59 -3.95 5.47
N ILE A 144 26.62 -3.88 4.54
CA ILE A 144 25.32 -4.52 4.69
C ILE A 144 25.48 -6.04 4.82
N THR A 145 26.28 -6.67 3.96
CA THR A 145 26.48 -8.12 3.96
C THR A 145 27.16 -8.65 5.22
N ALA A 146 27.96 -7.83 5.88
CA ALA A 146 28.63 -8.18 7.14
C ALA A 146 27.72 -8.06 8.39
N GLU A 147 26.64 -7.30 8.31
CA GLU A 147 25.78 -6.98 9.45
C GLU A 147 24.47 -7.82 9.51
N VAL A 148 24.19 -8.61 8.49
CA VAL A 148 22.95 -9.41 8.39
C VAL A 148 23.20 -10.90 8.60
N ASN A 149 22.15 -11.64 8.98
CA ASN A 149 22.19 -13.10 9.07
C ASN A 149 21.81 -13.74 7.74
N TYR A 150 22.19 -15.00 7.55
CA TYR A 150 21.82 -15.80 6.38
C TYR A 150 21.11 -17.08 6.80
N PRO A 151 20.13 -17.57 6.02
CA PRO A 151 19.54 -16.92 4.83
C PRO A 151 18.77 -15.65 5.18
N CYS A 152 18.72 -14.71 4.24
CA CYS A 152 18.01 -13.46 4.40
C CYS A 152 17.12 -13.13 3.19
N VAL A 153 16.25 -12.12 3.34
CA VAL A 153 15.36 -11.64 2.28
C VAL A 153 15.58 -10.13 2.10
N VAL A 154 15.93 -9.73 0.89
CA VAL A 154 15.99 -8.31 0.51
C VAL A 154 14.69 -7.91 -0.18
N LYS A 155 14.12 -6.75 0.18
CA LYS A 155 12.85 -6.27 -0.38
C LYS A 155 12.69 -4.77 -0.29
N PRO A 156 11.96 -4.15 -1.26
CA PRO A 156 11.61 -2.73 -1.19
C PRO A 156 10.71 -2.43 0.00
N VAL A 157 10.76 -1.21 0.54
CA VAL A 157 9.89 -0.80 1.66
C VAL A 157 8.42 -0.62 1.24
N THR A 158 8.14 -0.20 0.00
CA THR A 158 6.78 0.23 -0.41
C THR A 158 6.15 -0.55 -1.56
N LEU A 159 6.86 -1.44 -2.25
CA LEU A 159 6.29 -2.20 -3.35
C LEU A 159 5.43 -3.37 -2.86
N SER A 160 4.40 -3.73 -3.62
CA SER A 160 3.47 -4.85 -3.38
C SER A 160 3.60 -5.94 -4.45
N GLY A 161 2.88 -7.06 -4.27
CA GLY A 161 2.87 -8.19 -5.21
C GLY A 161 4.22 -8.86 -5.35
N SER A 162 4.97 -9.01 -4.28
CA SER A 162 6.31 -9.61 -4.22
C SER A 162 7.35 -8.99 -5.16
N ARG A 163 7.08 -7.82 -5.75
CA ARG A 163 8.03 -7.13 -6.63
C ARG A 163 9.31 -6.77 -5.89
N GLY A 164 10.42 -7.34 -6.35
CA GLY A 164 11.74 -7.09 -5.77
C GLY A 164 11.99 -7.79 -4.43
N VAL A 165 11.17 -8.77 -4.07
CA VAL A 165 11.42 -9.64 -2.91
C VAL A 165 12.29 -10.80 -3.36
N MET A 166 13.48 -10.94 -2.77
CA MET A 166 14.47 -11.93 -3.18
C MET A 166 15.19 -12.50 -1.97
N ARG A 167 15.42 -13.82 -1.96
CA ARG A 167 16.21 -14.51 -0.96
C ARG A 167 17.68 -14.53 -1.34
N ALA A 168 18.53 -14.50 -0.33
CA ALA A 168 19.97 -14.73 -0.44
C ALA A 168 20.42 -15.68 0.67
N ASP A 169 21.17 -16.71 0.30
CA ASP A 169 21.66 -17.73 1.23
C ASP A 169 23.09 -17.43 1.72
N ASP A 170 23.78 -16.52 1.05
CA ASP A 170 25.15 -16.13 1.37
C ASP A 170 25.44 -14.64 0.99
N PRO A 171 26.59 -14.07 1.39
CA PRO A 171 26.97 -12.69 1.08
C PRO A 171 27.02 -12.40 -0.43
N ASP A 172 27.56 -13.30 -1.24
CA ASP A 172 27.72 -13.10 -2.68
C ASP A 172 26.36 -13.06 -3.38
N GLU A 173 25.41 -13.87 -2.94
CA GLU A 173 24.02 -13.80 -3.40
C GLU A 173 23.37 -12.49 -3.00
N LEU A 174 23.56 -12.04 -1.76
CA LEU A 174 22.98 -10.78 -1.31
C LEU A 174 23.48 -9.60 -2.14
N VAL A 175 24.78 -9.54 -2.45
CA VAL A 175 25.34 -8.51 -3.36
C VAL A 175 24.64 -8.53 -4.71
N ARG A 176 24.43 -9.72 -5.30
CA ARG A 176 23.73 -9.87 -6.59
C ARG A 176 22.26 -9.41 -6.50
N GLN A 177 21.55 -9.80 -5.43
CA GLN A 177 20.15 -9.42 -5.26
C GLN A 177 19.98 -7.93 -4.97
N ILE A 178 20.85 -7.31 -4.17
CA ILE A 178 20.85 -5.85 -3.97
C ILE A 178 21.09 -5.13 -5.31
N GLY A 179 22.00 -5.61 -6.14
CA GLY A 179 22.25 -5.04 -7.47
C GLY A 179 21.01 -5.06 -8.37
N ARG A 180 20.24 -6.17 -8.35
CA ARG A 180 18.96 -6.28 -9.08
C ARG A 180 17.89 -5.37 -8.47
N LEU A 181 17.80 -5.34 -7.14
CA LEU A 181 16.84 -4.49 -6.44
C LEU A 181 17.06 -3.01 -6.76
N LYS A 182 18.31 -2.54 -6.76
CA LYS A 182 18.64 -1.15 -7.12
C LYS A 182 18.12 -0.76 -8.52
N GLN A 183 18.13 -1.68 -9.48
CA GLN A 183 17.57 -1.43 -10.82
C GLN A 183 16.03 -1.30 -10.79
N ILE A 184 15.35 -2.09 -9.95
CA ILE A 184 13.91 -1.99 -9.76
C ILE A 184 13.56 -0.66 -9.07
N LEU A 185 14.24 -0.34 -7.97
CA LEU A 185 14.02 0.87 -7.19
C LEU A 185 14.26 2.14 -7.99
N GLY A 186 15.28 2.16 -8.86
CA GLY A 186 15.55 3.30 -9.74
C GLY A 186 14.39 3.61 -10.70
N ARG A 187 13.66 2.61 -11.18
CA ARG A 187 12.45 2.78 -12.00
C ARG A 187 11.27 3.31 -11.19
N GLU A 188 11.17 2.91 -9.94
CA GLU A 188 10.09 3.29 -9.01
C GLU A 188 10.41 4.59 -8.25
N ARG A 189 11.58 5.19 -8.46
CA ARG A 189 12.08 6.36 -7.73
C ARG A 189 12.04 6.17 -6.21
N CYS A 190 12.35 4.96 -5.76
CA CYS A 190 12.49 4.58 -4.36
C CYS A 190 13.96 4.35 -4.05
N GLU A 191 14.41 4.79 -2.89
CA GLU A 191 15.82 4.70 -2.49
C GLU A 191 16.02 3.79 -1.27
N GLU A 192 14.97 3.12 -0.82
CA GLU A 192 14.96 2.44 0.47
C GLU A 192 14.52 0.99 0.34
N TYR A 193 15.17 0.12 1.12
CA TYR A 193 14.84 -1.29 1.18
C TYR A 193 15.17 -1.89 2.54
N LEU A 194 14.68 -3.11 2.78
CA LEU A 194 14.99 -3.91 3.96
C LEU A 194 15.79 -5.14 3.57
N VAL A 195 16.68 -5.57 4.46
CA VAL A 195 17.20 -6.92 4.52
C VAL A 195 16.70 -7.54 5.83
N GLU A 196 15.98 -8.67 5.73
CA GLU A 196 15.35 -9.32 6.88
C GLU A 196 15.84 -10.76 7.01
N ASP A 197 15.85 -11.30 8.23
CA ASP A 197 16.05 -12.73 8.44
C ASP A 197 14.99 -13.53 7.66
N TYR A 198 15.40 -14.57 6.94
CA TYR A 198 14.46 -15.49 6.31
C TYR A 198 13.75 -16.33 7.38
N ILE A 199 12.44 -16.36 7.31
CA ILE A 199 11.61 -17.19 8.20
C ILE A 199 11.18 -18.44 7.44
N ALA A 200 11.72 -19.59 7.83
CA ALA A 200 11.31 -20.87 7.29
C ALA A 200 9.94 -21.29 7.85
N GLY A 201 9.15 -22.01 7.05
CA GLY A 201 7.87 -22.53 7.46
C GLY A 201 6.85 -22.58 6.34
N THR A 202 5.66 -23.07 6.65
CA THR A 202 4.52 -23.07 5.73
C THR A 202 3.91 -21.67 5.69
N GLU A 203 3.75 -21.12 4.49
CA GLU A 203 3.10 -19.83 4.28
C GLU A 203 1.60 -20.01 4.08
N VAL A 204 0.83 -19.17 4.71
CA VAL A 204 -0.62 -19.06 4.53
C VAL A 204 -1.00 -17.60 4.28
N ALA A 205 -2.09 -17.38 3.55
CA ALA A 205 -2.68 -16.03 3.40
C ALA A 205 -3.99 -15.97 4.17
N LEU A 206 -4.16 -14.91 4.98
CA LEU A 206 -5.38 -14.65 5.74
C LEU A 206 -6.04 -13.40 5.19
N GLU A 207 -7.32 -13.51 4.85
CA GLU A 207 -8.19 -12.39 4.52
C GLU A 207 -9.13 -12.12 5.68
N GLY A 208 -9.26 -10.86 6.03
CA GLY A 208 -10.11 -10.45 7.15
C GLY A 208 -10.50 -8.99 7.12
N LEU A 209 -11.42 -8.65 7.99
CA LEU A 209 -11.80 -7.26 8.28
C LEU A 209 -11.36 -6.93 9.71
N MET A 210 -10.77 -5.76 9.86
CA MET A 210 -10.41 -5.21 11.17
C MET A 210 -11.36 -4.06 11.47
N ASP A 211 -12.10 -4.18 12.59
CA ASP A 211 -13.02 -3.16 13.07
C ASP A 211 -12.83 -2.96 14.57
N ASP A 212 -12.58 -1.73 14.98
CA ASP A 212 -12.32 -1.33 16.37
C ASP A 212 -11.33 -2.24 17.14
N GLY A 213 -10.28 -2.70 16.43
CA GLY A 213 -9.23 -3.59 16.98
C GLY A 213 -9.60 -5.07 16.99
N GLU A 214 -10.80 -5.45 16.57
CA GLU A 214 -11.23 -6.85 16.45
C GLU A 214 -11.07 -7.35 15.01
N LEU A 215 -10.42 -8.51 14.85
CA LEU A 215 -10.21 -9.16 13.56
C LEU A 215 -11.33 -10.17 13.28
N GLN A 216 -12.14 -9.92 12.26
CA GLN A 216 -13.05 -10.89 11.68
C GLN A 216 -12.35 -11.64 10.55
N VAL A 217 -12.00 -12.89 10.74
CA VAL A 217 -11.41 -13.75 9.69
C VAL A 217 -12.49 -14.16 8.70
N LEU A 218 -12.27 -13.85 7.41
CA LEU A 218 -13.17 -14.20 6.31
C LEU A 218 -12.72 -15.48 5.59
N ALA A 219 -11.41 -15.63 5.37
CA ALA A 219 -10.84 -16.80 4.72
C ALA A 219 -9.38 -17.01 5.12
N LEU A 220 -8.96 -18.27 5.08
CA LEU A 220 -7.57 -18.70 5.19
C LEU A 220 -7.23 -19.54 3.96
N PHE A 221 -6.14 -19.16 3.27
CA PHE A 221 -5.69 -19.82 2.06
C PHE A 221 -4.35 -20.50 2.30
N ASP A 222 -4.26 -21.75 1.88
CA ASP A 222 -2.98 -22.43 1.78
C ASP A 222 -2.18 -21.89 0.59
N LYS A 223 -0.87 -21.83 0.77
CA LYS A 223 0.10 -21.62 -0.30
C LYS A 223 0.89 -22.92 -0.49
N PRO A 224 0.39 -23.85 -1.32
CA PRO A 224 0.95 -25.21 -1.40
C PRO A 224 2.35 -25.24 -2.02
N ASP A 225 2.69 -24.26 -2.84
CA ASP A 225 4.01 -24.16 -3.44
C ASP A 225 4.99 -23.53 -2.43
N PRO A 226 6.06 -24.24 -2.04
CA PRO A 226 7.04 -23.68 -1.14
C PRO A 226 7.72 -22.46 -1.78
N LEU A 227 7.54 -21.30 -1.15
CA LEU A 227 8.21 -20.08 -1.57
C LEU A 227 9.64 -20.05 -1.00
N GLU A 228 10.50 -20.90 -1.55
CA GLU A 228 11.88 -21.01 -1.07
C GLU A 228 12.83 -19.99 -1.70
N GLY A 229 12.37 -19.28 -2.71
CA GLY A 229 13.18 -18.32 -3.44
C GLY A 229 13.89 -18.95 -4.65
N PRO A 230 14.85 -18.28 -5.28
CA PRO A 230 15.36 -16.94 -4.91
C PRO A 230 14.38 -15.78 -5.19
N PHE A 231 13.28 -16.02 -5.89
CA PHE A 231 12.24 -15.03 -6.19
C PHE A 231 10.90 -15.47 -5.60
N PHE A 232 10.15 -14.52 -5.07
CA PHE A 232 8.88 -14.74 -4.41
C PHE A 232 7.72 -14.11 -5.18
#